data_c9276537d636c9ee24d93fd1a2543d8c
#
_entry.id   c9276537d636c9ee24d93fd1a2543d8c
#
_cell.length_a   1.000
_cell.length_b   1.000
_cell.length_c   1.000
_cell.angle_alpha   90.00
_cell.angle_beta   90.00
_cell.angle_gamma   90.00
#
_symmetry.space_group_name_H-M   'P 1'
#
loop_
_entity.id
_entity.type
_entity.pdbx_description
1 polymer ?
#
loop_
_entity_poly.entity_id
_entity_poly.type
_entity_poly.pdbx_seq_one_letter_code
_entity_poly.pdbx_strand_id
1 'polypeptide(L)'
;MRAYSPLRCLAAVIACEITALAGPFVVFPKAGQLPSPDGRFLVRNVARAAPSSQIVGISESLVLEETGSGRSRKLCDYLGVAAVAWAKNEFIIMTQYVSRRTSRAVVFTADGSRQPVTIDQPLLTKIVPVNLRPQLRENDHVFVEVSRVEGETLALRVWGYGKHDPDGFRWNCLYSLPTGGISCEEPGSDAK
;
A
#
# COMPACT_ATOMS: atom_id res chain seq x y z
N MET A 1 50.02 -2.22 27.45
CA MET A 1 48.92 -1.26 27.29
C MET A 1 48.36 -1.38 25.89
N ARG A 2 47.20 -2.01 25.72
CA ARG A 2 46.53 -2.16 24.42
C ARG A 2 45.41 -1.13 24.35
N ALA A 3 45.48 -0.27 23.35
CA ALA A 3 44.48 0.75 23.09
C ALA A 3 43.24 0.10 22.47
N TYR A 4 42.09 0.28 23.12
CA TYR A 4 40.77 -0.10 22.57
C TYR A 4 40.33 1.00 21.59
N SER A 5 40.12 0.59 20.36
CA SER A 5 39.50 1.42 19.33
C SER A 5 37.96 1.38 19.51
N PRO A 6 37.23 2.51 19.55
CA PRO A 6 35.80 2.48 19.66
C PRO A 6 35.17 2.08 18.33
N LEU A 7 34.42 0.98 18.33
CA LEU A 7 33.54 0.58 17.26
C LEU A 7 32.52 1.71 17.02
N ARG A 8 32.64 2.38 15.89
CA ARG A 8 31.60 3.27 15.37
C ARG A 8 30.43 2.39 14.92
N CYS A 9 29.37 2.37 15.71
CA CYS A 9 28.07 1.90 15.24
C CYS A 9 27.62 2.81 14.09
N LEU A 10 27.80 2.34 12.88
CA LEU A 10 27.16 2.93 11.70
C LEU A 10 25.67 2.58 11.81
N ALA A 11 24.87 3.52 12.32
CA ALA A 11 23.43 3.48 12.15
C ALA A 11 23.16 3.64 10.65
N ALA A 12 22.97 2.53 9.97
CA ALA A 12 22.42 2.52 8.62
C ALA A 12 20.98 3.04 8.73
N VAL A 13 20.81 4.32 8.55
CA VAL A 13 19.53 4.92 8.19
C VAL A 13 19.21 4.34 6.82
N ILE A 14 18.39 3.29 6.79
CA ILE A 14 17.73 2.86 5.58
C ILE A 14 16.79 4.01 5.23
N ALA A 15 17.30 4.96 4.49
CA ALA A 15 16.49 5.86 3.70
C ALA A 15 15.74 4.92 2.73
N CYS A 16 14.49 4.60 3.06
CA CYS A 16 13.57 4.00 2.13
C CYS A 16 13.48 5.03 0.99
N GLU A 17 14.29 4.84 -0.05
CA GLU A 17 14.10 5.55 -1.30
C GLU A 17 12.69 5.17 -1.76
N ILE A 18 11.76 6.08 -1.49
CA ILE A 18 10.48 6.11 -2.18
C ILE A 18 10.84 6.41 -3.62
N THR A 19 11.27 5.38 -4.32
CA THR A 19 11.49 5.40 -5.77
C THR A 19 10.23 6.02 -6.36
N ALA A 20 10.39 7.11 -7.06
CA ALA A 20 9.33 7.92 -7.63
C ALA A 20 8.24 7.00 -8.18
N LEU A 21 7.13 6.91 -7.45
CA LEU A 21 5.91 6.27 -7.92
C LEU A 21 5.52 7.04 -9.18
N ALA A 22 5.79 6.44 -10.34
CA ALA A 22 5.42 6.99 -11.64
C ALA A 22 3.90 6.87 -11.79
N GLY A 23 3.18 7.76 -11.11
CA GLY A 23 1.73 7.79 -11.11
C GLY A 23 1.19 8.92 -10.23
N PRO A 24 -0.07 9.25 -10.32
CA PRO A 24 -0.69 10.36 -9.59
C PRO A 24 -0.92 10.02 -8.10
N PHE A 25 0.02 9.33 -7.47
CA PHE A 25 -0.06 9.05 -6.05
C PHE A 25 0.31 10.27 -5.22
N VAL A 26 -0.52 10.55 -4.26
CA VAL A 26 -0.36 11.61 -3.27
C VAL A 26 -0.09 10.98 -1.91
N VAL A 27 0.91 11.47 -1.21
CA VAL A 27 1.37 10.91 0.06
C VAL A 27 0.77 11.69 1.23
N PHE A 28 -0.03 11.00 2.04
CA PHE A 28 -0.60 11.50 3.28
C PHE A 28 0.26 11.09 4.48
N PRO A 29 0.33 11.91 5.54
CA PRO A 29 -0.42 13.17 5.76
C PRO A 29 0.22 14.40 5.11
N LYS A 30 1.36 14.27 4.40
CA LYS A 30 2.08 15.42 3.81
C LYS A 30 1.19 16.24 2.87
N ALA A 31 0.39 15.58 2.05
CA ALA A 31 -0.64 16.23 1.25
C ALA A 31 -1.93 16.31 2.07
N GLY A 32 -2.46 17.48 2.31
CA GLY A 32 -3.69 17.65 3.09
C GLY A 32 -4.93 17.07 2.41
N GLN A 33 -4.92 16.98 1.07
CA GLN A 33 -6.10 16.59 0.28
C GLN A 33 -5.73 16.07 -1.11
N LEU A 34 -6.66 15.29 -1.70
CA LEU A 34 -6.58 14.78 -3.07
C LEU A 34 -7.96 14.83 -3.73
N PRO A 35 -8.21 15.76 -4.68
CA PRO A 35 -9.49 15.83 -5.39
C PRO A 35 -9.62 14.66 -6.38
N SER A 36 -10.86 14.24 -6.65
CA SER A 36 -11.15 13.34 -7.78
C SER A 36 -10.90 14.05 -9.11
N PRO A 37 -10.62 13.32 -10.20
CA PRO A 37 -10.37 13.92 -11.51
C PRO A 37 -11.52 14.81 -12.00
N ASP A 38 -12.78 14.50 -11.65
CA ASP A 38 -13.97 15.27 -12.00
C ASP A 38 -14.36 16.34 -10.95
N GLY A 39 -13.61 16.44 -9.85
CA GLY A 39 -13.83 17.42 -8.78
C GLY A 39 -15.04 17.14 -7.89
N ARG A 40 -15.79 16.05 -8.09
CA ARG A 40 -16.97 15.72 -7.28
C ARG A 40 -16.64 15.27 -5.87
N PHE A 41 -15.46 14.71 -5.68
CA PHE A 41 -15.02 14.17 -4.40
C PHE A 41 -13.66 14.71 -3.99
N LEU A 42 -13.42 14.68 -2.70
CA LEU A 42 -12.16 15.10 -2.09
C LEU A 42 -11.76 14.08 -1.02
N VAL A 43 -10.61 13.44 -1.19
CA VAL A 43 -9.98 12.66 -0.11
C VAL A 43 -9.21 13.62 0.79
N ARG A 44 -9.49 13.60 2.09
CA ARG A 44 -8.83 14.45 3.09
C ARG A 44 -8.18 13.62 4.17
N ASN A 45 -7.08 14.13 4.68
CA ASN A 45 -6.49 13.63 5.91
C ASN A 45 -7.10 14.34 7.11
N VAL A 46 -7.50 13.57 8.10
CA VAL A 46 -8.01 14.08 9.37
C VAL A 46 -7.14 13.51 10.48
N ALA A 47 -6.38 14.38 11.14
CA ALA A 47 -5.61 14.00 12.31
C ALA A 47 -6.56 13.58 13.43
N ARG A 48 -6.37 12.41 13.98
CA ARG A 48 -7.10 11.96 15.15
C ARG A 48 -6.43 12.55 16.39
N ALA A 49 -7.21 13.26 17.22
CA ALA A 49 -6.72 13.65 18.53
C ALA A 49 -6.26 12.39 19.26
N ALA A 50 -4.98 12.35 19.62
CA ALA A 50 -4.43 11.21 20.34
C ALA A 50 -5.22 11.05 21.64
N PRO A 51 -5.79 9.88 21.94
CA PRO A 51 -6.28 9.62 23.29
C PRO A 51 -5.08 9.76 24.22
N SER A 52 -5.24 10.44 25.32
CA SER A 52 -4.20 10.88 26.26
C SER A 52 -3.43 9.77 27.00
N SER A 53 -3.45 8.56 26.52
CA SER A 53 -2.71 7.44 27.11
C SER A 53 -2.38 6.35 26.08
N GLN A 54 -1.08 6.16 25.85
CA GLN A 54 -0.43 4.88 25.53
C GLN A 54 -0.31 4.37 24.09
N ILE A 55 -0.58 5.09 23.02
CA ILE A 55 -0.24 4.54 21.72
C ILE A 55 0.86 5.39 21.09
N VAL A 56 2.06 4.83 21.00
CA VAL A 56 3.18 5.35 20.23
C VAL A 56 2.84 5.18 18.75
N GLY A 57 2.11 6.14 18.18
CA GLY A 57 1.77 6.21 16.78
C GLY A 57 0.62 7.19 16.56
N ILE A 58 0.86 8.22 15.76
CA ILE A 58 -0.21 9.12 15.32
C ILE A 58 -1.10 8.31 14.39
N SER A 59 -2.32 8.02 14.80
CA SER A 59 -3.35 7.43 13.94
C SER A 59 -4.02 8.54 13.17
N GLU A 60 -3.95 8.47 11.87
CA GLU A 60 -4.59 9.37 10.93
C GLU A 60 -5.80 8.70 10.30
N SER A 61 -6.76 9.48 9.83
CA SER A 61 -7.92 8.97 9.11
C SER A 61 -7.99 9.58 7.72
N LEU A 62 -8.30 8.74 6.72
CA LEU A 62 -8.73 9.23 5.42
C LEU A 62 -10.26 9.34 5.41
N VAL A 63 -10.74 10.49 4.97
CA VAL A 63 -12.16 10.81 4.83
C VAL A 63 -12.42 11.20 3.38
N LEU A 64 -13.47 10.69 2.79
CA LEU A 64 -13.99 11.11 1.50
C LEU A 64 -15.13 12.11 1.73
N GLU A 65 -15.03 13.26 1.10
CA GLU A 65 -16.02 14.32 1.11
C GLU A 65 -16.62 14.52 -0.29
N GLU A 66 -17.92 14.62 -0.40
CA GLU A 66 -18.61 14.98 -1.62
C GLU A 66 -18.71 16.50 -1.72
N THR A 67 -18.02 17.09 -2.69
CA THR A 67 -17.81 18.55 -2.78
C THR A 67 -19.11 19.34 -2.84
N GLY A 68 -20.13 18.86 -3.57
CA GLY A 68 -21.39 19.60 -3.74
C GLY A 68 -22.34 19.54 -2.55
N SER A 69 -22.32 18.45 -1.79
CA SER A 69 -23.24 18.24 -0.66
C SER A 69 -22.57 18.42 0.71
N GLY A 70 -21.25 18.43 0.76
CA GLY A 70 -20.49 18.42 2.01
C GLY A 70 -20.62 17.11 2.81
N ARG A 71 -21.33 16.11 2.27
CA ARG A 71 -21.41 14.80 2.92
C ARG A 71 -20.03 14.16 2.96
N SER A 72 -19.71 13.60 4.10
CA SER A 72 -18.41 12.93 4.27
C SER A 72 -18.57 11.53 4.86
N ARG A 73 -17.66 10.65 4.50
CA ARG A 73 -17.53 9.32 5.10
C ARG A 73 -16.07 8.95 5.33
N LYS A 74 -15.84 8.29 6.43
CA LYS A 74 -14.52 7.73 6.73
C LYS A 74 -14.23 6.57 5.79
N LEU A 75 -13.05 6.59 5.16
CA LEU A 75 -12.53 5.49 4.36
C LEU A 75 -11.83 4.48 5.26
N CYS A 76 -10.84 4.93 6.01
CA CYS A 76 -10.08 4.07 6.92
C CYS A 76 -9.25 4.90 7.91
N ASP A 77 -8.70 4.20 8.90
CA ASP A 77 -7.57 4.68 9.70
C ASP A 77 -6.27 4.11 9.11
N TYR A 78 -5.18 4.87 9.23
CA TYR A 78 -3.85 4.42 8.84
C TYR A 78 -2.79 4.94 9.83
N LEU A 79 -1.64 4.28 9.83
CA LEU A 79 -0.48 4.64 10.65
C LEU A 79 0.65 5.13 9.77
N GLY A 80 1.28 6.23 10.17
CA GLY A 80 2.46 6.76 9.49
C GLY A 80 2.13 7.37 8.13
N VAL A 81 2.36 6.63 7.04
CA VAL A 81 2.27 7.13 5.67
C VAL A 81 1.34 6.27 4.84
N ALA A 82 0.49 6.91 4.05
CA ALA A 82 -0.36 6.28 3.05
C ALA A 82 -0.18 6.97 1.70
N ALA A 83 0.07 6.20 0.65
CA ALA A 83 0.06 6.69 -0.73
C ALA A 83 -1.32 6.44 -1.33
N VAL A 84 -1.96 7.49 -1.85
CA VAL A 84 -3.34 7.44 -2.35
C VAL A 84 -3.41 7.97 -3.77
N ALA A 85 -4.16 7.30 -4.62
CA ALA A 85 -4.44 7.72 -5.99
C ALA A 85 -5.90 7.49 -6.36
N TRP A 86 -6.37 8.16 -7.39
CA TRP A 86 -7.61 7.87 -8.07
C TRP A 86 -7.39 6.94 -9.26
N ALA A 87 -8.29 5.96 -9.43
CA ALA A 87 -8.45 5.22 -10.66
C ALA A 87 -9.78 5.64 -11.29
N LYS A 88 -9.71 6.43 -12.37
CA LYS A 88 -10.85 7.17 -12.92
C LYS A 88 -11.53 8.04 -11.83
N ASN A 89 -12.85 8.16 -11.86
CA ASN A 89 -13.64 8.86 -10.83
C ASN A 89 -14.32 7.89 -9.84
N GLU A 90 -14.02 6.61 -9.96
CA GLU A 90 -14.80 5.54 -9.32
C GLU A 90 -14.07 4.87 -8.17
N PHE A 91 -12.74 4.76 -8.26
CA PHE A 91 -11.96 4.02 -7.29
C PHE A 91 -10.90 4.90 -6.64
N ILE A 92 -10.74 4.71 -5.33
CA ILE A 92 -9.67 5.29 -4.53
C ILE A 92 -8.75 4.15 -4.13
N ILE A 93 -7.49 4.26 -4.50
CA ILE A 93 -6.45 3.26 -4.25
C ILE A 93 -5.54 3.77 -3.16
N MET A 94 -5.36 3.00 -2.12
CA MET A 94 -4.45 3.32 -1.03
C MET A 94 -3.41 2.21 -0.86
N THR A 95 -2.14 2.57 -0.78
CA THR A 95 -1.06 1.68 -0.33
C THR A 95 -0.54 2.16 1.00
N GLN A 96 -0.37 1.26 1.95
CA GLN A 96 0.19 1.57 3.26
C GLN A 96 1.05 0.42 3.80
N TYR A 97 2.07 0.78 4.57
CA TYR A 97 2.77 -0.16 5.43
C TYR A 97 1.94 -0.38 6.70
N VAL A 98 1.59 -1.63 6.97
CA VAL A 98 0.85 -2.01 8.18
C VAL A 98 1.81 -2.24 9.34
N SER A 99 3.00 -2.73 9.02
CA SER A 99 4.08 -2.99 9.97
C SER A 99 5.43 -2.94 9.24
N ARG A 100 6.52 -3.20 9.96
CA ARG A 100 7.84 -3.41 9.32
C ARG A 100 7.90 -4.69 8.48
N ARG A 101 6.89 -5.54 8.55
CA ARG A 101 6.85 -6.87 7.93
C ARG A 101 5.86 -6.98 6.79
N THR A 102 4.90 -6.07 6.70
CA THR A 102 3.81 -6.17 5.74
C THR A 102 3.37 -4.81 5.22
N SER A 103 3.00 -4.77 3.96
CA SER A 103 2.22 -3.68 3.38
C SER A 103 0.99 -4.26 2.66
N ARG A 104 0.03 -3.39 2.39
CA ARG A 104 -1.19 -3.75 1.68
C ARG A 104 -1.65 -2.63 0.77
N ALA A 105 -2.40 -2.98 -0.26
CA ALA A 105 -3.19 -2.05 -1.02
C ALA A 105 -4.68 -2.19 -0.64
N VAL A 106 -5.41 -1.08 -0.59
CA VAL A 106 -6.84 -1.09 -0.33
C VAL A 106 -7.54 -0.32 -1.44
N VAL A 107 -8.60 -0.91 -1.96
CA VAL A 107 -9.45 -0.34 -3.01
C VAL A 107 -10.79 0.04 -2.41
N PHE A 108 -11.18 1.29 -2.54
CA PHE A 108 -12.49 1.80 -2.14
C PHE A 108 -13.25 2.25 -3.39
N THR A 109 -14.58 2.11 -3.41
CA THR A 109 -15.42 2.77 -4.41
C THR A 109 -15.80 4.18 -3.92
N ALA A 110 -15.82 5.15 -4.81
CA ALA A 110 -16.12 6.54 -4.45
C ALA A 110 -17.56 6.70 -3.94
N ASP A 111 -18.50 5.95 -4.50
CA ASP A 111 -19.92 5.98 -4.10
C ASP A 111 -20.23 5.14 -2.85
N GLY A 112 -19.26 4.34 -2.39
CA GLY A 112 -19.47 3.43 -1.25
C GLY A 112 -20.36 2.24 -1.53
N SER A 113 -20.64 1.94 -2.79
CA SER A 113 -21.52 0.84 -3.21
C SER A 113 -20.99 -0.55 -2.89
N ARG A 114 -19.66 -0.67 -2.72
CA ARG A 114 -18.99 -1.94 -2.43
C ARG A 114 -18.15 -1.83 -1.16
N GLN A 115 -18.01 -2.95 -0.47
CA GLN A 115 -17.06 -3.07 0.63
C GLN A 115 -15.63 -2.88 0.11
N PRO A 116 -14.77 -2.22 0.90
CA PRO A 116 -13.35 -2.09 0.53
C PRO A 116 -12.69 -3.44 0.31
N VAL A 117 -11.90 -3.54 -0.76
CA VAL A 117 -11.09 -4.73 -1.04
C VAL A 117 -9.68 -4.49 -0.54
N THR A 118 -9.21 -5.33 0.37
CA THR A 118 -7.83 -5.30 0.85
C THR A 118 -7.01 -6.33 0.08
N ILE A 119 -6.02 -5.87 -0.67
CA ILE A 119 -5.06 -6.71 -1.38
C ILE A 119 -3.86 -6.89 -0.47
N ASP A 120 -3.82 -8.02 0.20
CA ASP A 120 -2.81 -8.45 1.17
C ASP A 120 -2.48 -9.93 0.98
N GLN A 121 -1.59 -10.47 1.81
CA GLN A 121 -1.21 -11.88 1.74
C GLN A 121 -2.42 -12.84 1.80
N PRO A 122 -3.41 -12.68 2.72
CA PRO A 122 -4.61 -13.52 2.75
C PRO A 122 -5.42 -13.53 1.46
N LEU A 123 -5.62 -12.37 0.81
CA LEU A 123 -6.32 -12.32 -0.47
C LEU A 123 -5.46 -12.92 -1.58
N LEU A 124 -4.18 -12.54 -1.67
CA LEU A 124 -3.26 -13.03 -2.69
C LEU A 124 -3.18 -14.57 -2.68
N THR A 125 -3.11 -15.19 -1.50
CA THR A 125 -3.09 -16.66 -1.39
C THR A 125 -4.30 -17.34 -2.05
N LYS A 126 -5.42 -16.62 -2.20
CA LYS A 126 -6.64 -17.15 -2.83
C LYS A 126 -6.67 -16.93 -4.33
N ILE A 127 -6.19 -15.75 -4.79
CA ILE A 127 -6.41 -15.28 -6.16
C ILE A 127 -5.21 -15.46 -7.10
N VAL A 128 -3.98 -15.56 -6.60
CA VAL A 128 -2.80 -15.83 -7.45
C VAL A 128 -2.83 -17.24 -8.02
N PRO A 129 -2.14 -17.50 -9.14
CA PRO A 129 -1.95 -18.83 -9.69
C PRO A 129 -1.46 -19.84 -8.62
N VAL A 130 -1.94 -21.08 -8.72
CA VAL A 130 -1.71 -22.12 -7.69
C VAL A 130 -0.24 -22.39 -7.44
N ASN A 131 0.57 -22.34 -8.49
CA ASN A 131 2.03 -22.56 -8.45
C ASN A 131 2.78 -21.48 -7.66
N LEU A 132 2.22 -20.28 -7.49
CA LEU A 132 2.84 -19.18 -6.75
C LEU A 132 2.44 -19.16 -5.26
N ARG A 133 1.37 -19.85 -4.88
CA ARG A 133 0.85 -19.84 -3.50
C ARG A 133 1.80 -20.34 -2.42
N PRO A 134 2.66 -21.34 -2.69
CA PRO A 134 3.65 -21.79 -1.68
C PRO A 134 4.55 -20.65 -1.22
N GLN A 135 5.08 -19.84 -2.13
CA GLN A 135 5.95 -18.69 -1.79
C GLN A 135 5.29 -17.70 -0.83
N LEU A 136 3.97 -17.43 -0.99
CA LEU A 136 3.23 -16.59 -0.04
C LEU A 136 3.08 -17.22 1.35
N ARG A 137 2.98 -18.54 1.43
CA ARG A 137 2.78 -19.25 2.70
C ARG A 137 4.07 -19.45 3.48
N GLU A 138 5.18 -19.57 2.78
CA GLU A 138 6.51 -19.81 3.36
C GLU A 138 7.17 -18.53 3.87
N ASN A 139 6.65 -17.38 3.47
CA ASN A 139 7.21 -16.08 3.80
C ASN A 139 6.39 -15.33 4.87
N ASP A 140 7.06 -14.91 5.95
CA ASP A 140 6.46 -14.15 7.06
C ASP A 140 6.29 -12.67 6.76
N HIS A 141 7.07 -12.17 5.77
CA HIS A 141 7.12 -10.79 5.37
C HIS A 141 6.61 -10.70 3.95
N VAL A 142 5.41 -10.18 3.76
CA VAL A 142 4.81 -10.00 2.43
C VAL A 142 4.41 -8.55 2.26
N PHE A 143 4.85 -7.97 1.16
CA PHE A 143 4.62 -6.59 0.81
C PHE A 143 3.84 -6.50 -0.49
N VAL A 144 2.85 -5.62 -0.50
CA VAL A 144 2.05 -5.28 -1.67
C VAL A 144 2.12 -3.79 -1.87
N GLU A 145 2.56 -3.37 -3.02
CA GLU A 145 2.67 -1.97 -3.42
C GLU A 145 1.99 -1.77 -4.77
N VAL A 146 1.21 -0.71 -4.91
CA VAL A 146 0.69 -0.30 -6.20
C VAL A 146 1.74 0.60 -6.85
N SER A 147 2.38 0.11 -7.90
CA SER A 147 3.40 0.87 -8.63
C SER A 147 2.79 1.83 -9.66
N ARG A 148 1.63 1.49 -10.21
CA ARG A 148 0.95 2.28 -11.24
C ARG A 148 -0.54 1.97 -11.29
N VAL A 149 -1.32 2.98 -11.68
CA VAL A 149 -2.76 2.86 -11.96
C VAL A 149 -2.99 3.18 -13.42
N GLU A 150 -3.55 2.23 -14.18
CA GLU A 150 -3.86 2.38 -15.60
C GLU A 150 -5.33 2.06 -15.85
N GLY A 151 -6.13 3.11 -15.98
CA GLY A 151 -7.58 2.94 -16.15
C GLY A 151 -8.20 2.18 -14.98
N GLU A 152 -8.59 0.93 -15.20
CA GLU A 152 -9.19 0.02 -14.20
C GLU A 152 -8.23 -1.11 -13.79
N THR A 153 -6.95 -0.98 -14.10
CA THR A 153 -5.94 -1.97 -13.78
C THR A 153 -4.90 -1.36 -12.83
N LEU A 154 -4.56 -2.12 -11.80
CA LEU A 154 -3.47 -1.79 -10.89
C LEU A 154 -2.25 -2.65 -11.24
N ALA A 155 -1.13 -2.00 -11.53
CA ALA A 155 0.16 -2.68 -11.56
C ALA A 155 0.68 -2.79 -10.12
N LEU A 156 0.85 -4.01 -9.65
CA LEU A 156 1.30 -4.31 -8.30
C LEU A 156 2.72 -4.85 -8.34
N ARG A 157 3.53 -4.43 -7.38
CA ARG A 157 4.72 -5.18 -6.96
C ARG A 157 4.36 -5.97 -5.72
N VAL A 158 4.60 -7.27 -5.77
CA VAL A 158 4.42 -8.16 -4.64
C VAL A 158 5.75 -8.82 -4.35
N TRP A 159 6.25 -8.69 -3.13
CA TRP A 159 7.49 -9.35 -2.73
C TRP A 159 7.39 -9.81 -1.29
N GLY A 160 8.22 -10.78 -0.97
CA GLY A 160 8.28 -11.29 0.39
C GLY A 160 9.58 -12.03 0.65
N TYR A 161 9.87 -12.22 1.93
CA TYR A 161 10.99 -13.02 2.42
C TYR A 161 10.64 -13.62 3.78
N GLY A 162 11.35 -14.67 4.17
CA GLY A 162 11.09 -15.34 5.42
C GLY A 162 12.28 -16.14 5.91
N LYS A 163 12.10 -16.79 7.05
CA LYS A 163 13.16 -17.63 7.68
C LYS A 163 13.59 -18.79 6.80
N HIS A 164 12.65 -19.35 6.04
CA HIS A 164 12.89 -20.52 5.18
C HIS A 164 13.22 -20.16 3.74
N ASP A 165 13.04 -18.90 3.37
CA ASP A 165 13.31 -18.35 2.06
C ASP A 165 13.90 -16.93 2.22
N PRO A 166 15.18 -16.81 2.60
CA PRO A 166 15.83 -15.53 2.85
C PRO A 166 16.01 -14.69 1.58
N ASP A 167 16.13 -15.33 0.41
CA ASP A 167 16.22 -14.66 -0.88
C ASP A 167 14.85 -14.14 -1.33
N GLY A 168 13.80 -14.80 -0.85
CA GLY A 168 12.42 -14.39 -1.04
C GLY A 168 11.95 -14.51 -2.47
N PHE A 169 10.83 -13.85 -2.72
CA PHE A 169 10.22 -13.77 -4.05
C PHE A 169 9.91 -12.32 -4.42
N ARG A 170 9.76 -12.09 -5.72
CA ARG A 170 9.27 -10.83 -6.27
C ARG A 170 8.43 -11.11 -7.51
N TRP A 171 7.24 -10.49 -7.58
CA TRP A 171 6.35 -10.58 -8.73
C TRP A 171 5.91 -9.19 -9.18
N ASN A 172 5.68 -9.06 -10.48
CA ASN A 172 4.90 -8.00 -11.07
C ASN A 172 3.52 -8.55 -11.37
N CYS A 173 2.49 -7.93 -10.84
CA CYS A 173 1.12 -8.40 -11.00
C CYS A 173 0.24 -7.31 -11.60
N LEU A 174 -0.76 -7.72 -12.38
CA LEU A 174 -1.84 -6.86 -12.85
C LEU A 174 -3.13 -7.29 -12.17
N TYR A 175 -3.76 -6.36 -11.47
CA TYR A 175 -5.02 -6.57 -10.76
C TYR A 175 -6.14 -5.78 -11.43
N SER A 176 -7.22 -6.43 -11.80
CA SER A 176 -8.40 -5.81 -12.42
C SER A 176 -9.38 -5.32 -11.34
N LEU A 177 -9.67 -4.03 -11.31
CA LEU A 177 -10.62 -3.42 -10.36
C LEU A 177 -12.06 -3.94 -10.54
N PRO A 178 -12.59 -4.11 -11.78
CA PRO A 178 -13.95 -4.60 -11.96
C PRO A 178 -14.16 -6.05 -11.55
N THR A 179 -13.18 -6.92 -11.86
CA THR A 179 -13.32 -8.37 -11.71
C THR A 179 -12.66 -8.94 -10.47
N GLY A 180 -11.69 -8.20 -9.88
CA GLY A 180 -10.85 -8.73 -8.81
C GLY A 180 -9.86 -9.81 -9.27
N GLY A 181 -9.74 -10.03 -10.59
CA GLY A 181 -8.77 -10.96 -11.15
C GLY A 181 -7.35 -10.46 -11.07
N ILE A 182 -6.40 -11.38 -10.93
CA ILE A 182 -4.97 -11.07 -10.88
C ILE A 182 -4.18 -11.99 -11.82
N SER A 183 -3.21 -11.41 -12.52
CA SER A 183 -2.15 -12.14 -13.21
C SER A 183 -0.81 -11.70 -12.64
N CYS A 184 0.10 -12.63 -12.40
CA CYS A 184 1.43 -12.34 -11.83
C CYS A 184 2.51 -13.03 -12.65
N GLU A 185 3.62 -12.34 -12.85
CA GLU A 185 4.83 -12.81 -13.53
C GLU A 185 6.04 -12.65 -12.62
N GLU A 186 6.92 -13.64 -12.63
CA GLU A 186 8.23 -13.52 -11.98
C GLU A 186 9.12 -12.59 -12.83
N PRO A 187 9.81 -11.60 -12.23
CA PRO A 187 10.76 -10.80 -12.96
C PRO A 187 11.91 -11.66 -13.43
N GLY A 188 12.08 -11.82 -14.74
CA GLY A 188 13.25 -12.46 -15.32
C GLY A 188 13.00 -13.77 -16.06
N SER A 189 11.77 -14.17 -16.33
CA SER A 189 11.51 -15.32 -17.22
C SER A 189 11.82 -15.03 -18.70
N ASP A 190 12.01 -13.75 -19.06
CA ASP A 190 12.28 -13.34 -20.45
C ASP A 190 13.75 -13.08 -20.78
N ALA A 191 14.69 -13.39 -19.86
CA ALA A 191 16.13 -13.21 -20.08
C ALA A 191 16.85 -14.56 -20.14
N LYS A 192 16.55 -15.37 -21.15
CA LYS A 192 17.43 -16.45 -21.62
C LYS A 192 17.56 -16.40 -23.13
#